data_dcfd200d51e0554bf1d311d28b01ddbe
#
_entry.id   dcfd200d51e0554bf1d311d28b01ddbe
#
_cell.length_a   1.000
_cell.length_b   1.000
_cell.length_c   1.000
_cell.angle_alpha   90.00
_cell.angle_beta   90.00
_cell.angle_gamma   90.00
#
_symmetry.space_group_name_H-M   'P 1'
#
loop_
_entity.id
_entity.type
_entity.pdbx_description
1 polymer ?
#
loop_
_entity_poly.entity_id
_entity_poly.type
_entity_poly.pdbx_seq_one_letter_code
_entity_poly.pdbx_strand_id
1 'polypeptide(L)'
;MNRSESRYFATAARMDEAFLTLLAKKDFEYITVKEICEVAGVNRSTFYLHYETMSDLLSESVGRMNEQFRASMEKDSDAFSTKL
;
A
#
# COMPACT_ATOMS: atom_id res chain seq x y z
N MET A 1 0.87 5.41 -20.16
CA MET A 1 -0.11 5.65 -19.08
C MET A 1 -0.67 7.08 -19.20
N ASN A 2 -1.99 7.24 -19.15
CA ASN A 2 -2.58 8.56 -19.24
C ASN A 2 -2.57 9.26 -17.88
N ARG A 3 -2.94 10.54 -17.86
CA ARG A 3 -2.91 11.37 -16.67
C ARG A 3 -3.80 10.83 -15.53
N SER A 4 -4.97 10.32 -15.88
CA SER A 4 -5.92 9.79 -14.90
C SER A 4 -5.37 8.56 -14.19
N GLU A 5 -4.79 7.65 -14.96
CA GLU A 5 -4.18 6.42 -14.40
C GLU A 5 -3.01 6.75 -13.51
N SER A 6 -2.15 7.69 -13.94
CA SER A 6 -1.00 8.11 -13.16
C SER A 6 -1.44 8.72 -11.83
N ARG A 7 -2.47 9.56 -11.85
CA ARG A 7 -3.02 10.19 -10.65
C ARG A 7 -3.63 9.13 -9.70
N TYR A 8 -4.33 8.16 -10.28
CA TYR A 8 -4.95 7.09 -9.49
C TYR A 8 -3.88 6.31 -8.72
N PHE A 9 -2.83 5.89 -9.39
CA PHE A 9 -1.77 5.12 -8.74
C PHE A 9 -0.97 5.95 -7.74
N ALA A 10 -0.75 7.23 -8.02
CA ALA A 10 -0.07 8.12 -7.09
C ALA A 10 -0.89 8.30 -5.80
N THR A 11 -2.20 8.42 -5.92
CA THR A 11 -3.10 8.56 -4.77
C THR A 11 -3.14 7.26 -3.96
N ALA A 12 -3.21 6.12 -4.64
CA ALA A 12 -3.18 4.82 -3.96
C ALA A 12 -1.88 4.64 -3.18
N ALA A 13 -0.75 5.04 -3.75
CA ALA A 13 0.54 4.95 -3.09
C ALA A 13 0.59 5.83 -1.84
N ARG A 14 0.00 7.01 -1.89
CA ARG A 14 -0.08 7.92 -0.74
C ARG A 14 -0.89 7.32 0.40
N MET A 15 -2.01 6.68 0.07
CA MET A 15 -2.85 6.03 1.08
C MET A 15 -2.15 4.81 1.68
N ASP A 16 -1.45 4.04 0.86
CA ASP A 16 -0.67 2.90 1.31
C ASP A 16 0.43 3.34 2.28
N GLU A 17 1.15 4.38 1.93
CA GLU A 17 2.19 4.95 2.79
C GLU A 17 1.62 5.47 4.10
N ALA A 18 0.48 6.16 4.05
CA ALA A 18 -0.22 6.64 5.24
C ALA A 18 -0.60 5.47 6.15
N PHE A 19 -1.08 4.39 5.56
CA PHE A 19 -1.46 3.20 6.29
C PHE A 19 -0.25 2.59 7.01
N LEU A 20 0.87 2.44 6.32
CA LEU A 20 2.09 1.90 6.92
C LEU A 20 2.61 2.81 8.03
N THR A 21 2.52 4.11 7.84
CA THR A 21 2.90 5.09 8.87
C THR A 21 2.06 4.90 10.13
N LEU A 22 0.76 4.70 9.97
CA LEU A 22 -0.14 4.51 11.11
C LEU A 22 0.06 3.15 11.78
N LEU A 23 0.34 2.11 10.99
CA LEU A 23 0.63 0.77 11.52
C LEU A 23 1.87 0.76 12.41
N ALA A 24 2.81 1.66 12.17
CA ALA A 24 3.99 1.79 13.02
C ALA A 24 3.65 2.36 14.40
N LYS A 25 2.48 2.98 14.53
CA LYS A 25 2.08 3.65 15.76
C LYS A 25 0.98 2.92 16.53
N LYS A 26 0.12 2.18 15.83
CA LYS A 26 -1.00 1.48 16.45
C LYS A 26 -1.48 0.30 15.63
N ASP A 27 -2.23 -0.58 16.27
CA ASP A 27 -2.75 -1.78 15.62
C ASP A 27 -3.81 -1.44 14.59
N PHE A 28 -3.96 -2.31 13.62
CA PHE A 28 -4.90 -2.15 12.51
C PHE A 28 -6.33 -1.82 12.99
N GLU A 29 -6.79 -2.49 14.05
CA GLU A 29 -8.17 -2.32 14.52
C GLU A 29 -8.47 -0.91 15.00
N TYR A 30 -7.44 -0.11 15.31
CA TYR A 30 -7.61 1.27 15.78
C TYR A 30 -7.39 2.31 14.69
N ILE A 31 -7.02 1.89 13.48
CA ILE A 31 -6.79 2.79 12.36
C ILE A 31 -8.12 3.05 11.66
N THR A 32 -8.46 4.32 11.42
CA THR A 32 -9.71 4.71 10.80
C THR A 32 -9.48 5.30 9.41
N VAL A 33 -10.54 5.27 8.59
CA VAL A 33 -10.51 5.90 7.27
C VAL A 33 -10.18 7.39 7.40
N LYS A 34 -10.71 8.04 8.41
CA LYS A 34 -10.43 9.45 8.68
C LYS A 34 -8.94 9.71 8.83
N GLU A 35 -8.27 8.87 9.62
CA GLU A 35 -6.82 9.01 9.85
C GLU A 35 -6.01 8.77 8.59
N ILE A 36 -6.37 7.75 7.82
CA ILE A 36 -5.71 7.49 6.54
C ILE A 36 -5.82 8.72 5.65
N CYS A 37 -7.02 9.28 5.54
CA CYS A 37 -7.25 10.45 4.70
C CYS A 37 -6.46 11.67 5.18
N GLU A 38 -6.40 11.89 6.48
CA GLU A 38 -5.64 13.00 7.05
C GLU A 38 -4.15 12.89 6.75
N VAL A 39 -3.58 11.70 6.98
CA VAL A 39 -2.15 11.48 6.77
C VAL A 39 -1.81 11.52 5.28
N ALA A 40 -2.65 10.91 4.45
CA ALA A 40 -2.44 10.89 3.00
C ALA A 40 -2.74 12.23 2.32
N GLY A 41 -3.48 13.11 2.99
CA GLY A 41 -3.88 14.39 2.41
C GLY A 41 -4.94 14.26 1.34
N VAL A 42 -5.89 13.34 1.55
CA VAL A 42 -7.01 13.10 0.62
C VAL A 42 -8.32 13.17 1.39
N ASN A 43 -9.43 13.27 0.67
CA ASN A 43 -10.76 13.26 1.31
C ASN A 43 -11.35 11.85 1.30
N ARG A 44 -12.44 11.65 2.05
CA ARG A 44 -13.08 10.35 2.17
C ARG A 44 -13.59 9.79 0.85
N SER A 45 -14.13 10.66 0.00
CA SER A 45 -14.63 10.20 -1.30
C SER A 45 -13.50 9.61 -2.15
N THR A 46 -12.30 10.17 -2.03
CA THR A 46 -11.13 9.64 -2.71
C THR A 46 -10.78 8.26 -2.18
N PHE A 47 -10.82 8.08 -0.85
CA PHE A 47 -10.58 6.76 -0.26
C PHE A 47 -11.55 5.72 -0.85
N TYR A 48 -12.84 6.05 -0.89
CA TYR A 48 -13.87 5.11 -1.33
C TYR A 48 -13.87 4.88 -2.85
N LEU A 49 -13.15 5.69 -3.63
CA LEU A 49 -12.89 5.37 -5.03
C LEU A 49 -11.89 4.23 -5.19
N HIS A 50 -11.04 4.02 -4.19
CA HIS A 50 -9.98 2.99 -4.23
C HIS A 50 -10.34 1.75 -3.43
N TYR A 51 -10.99 1.93 -2.29
CA TYR A 51 -11.25 0.84 -1.34
C TYR A 51 -12.65 0.98 -0.76
N GLU A 52 -13.34 -0.13 -0.60
CA GLU A 52 -14.66 -0.12 0.04
C GLU A 52 -14.53 -0.07 1.56
N THR A 53 -13.51 -0.74 2.11
CA THR A 53 -13.30 -0.84 3.54
C THR A 53 -11.82 -0.75 3.88
N MET A 54 -11.52 -0.61 5.16
CA MET A 54 -10.15 -0.67 5.66
C MET A 54 -9.51 -2.04 5.39
N SER A 55 -10.32 -3.10 5.41
CA SER A 55 -9.84 -4.44 5.09
C SER A 55 -9.34 -4.54 3.66
N ASP A 56 -10.01 -3.85 2.74
CA ASP A 56 -9.57 -3.80 1.33
C ASP A 56 -8.21 -3.13 1.20
N LEU A 57 -8.02 -2.03 1.94
CA LEU A 57 -6.72 -1.35 1.96
C LEU A 57 -5.64 -2.28 2.52
N LEU A 58 -5.94 -2.98 3.60
CA LEU A 58 -5.00 -3.93 4.20
C LEU A 58 -4.61 -5.03 3.20
N SER A 59 -5.58 -5.61 2.52
CA SER A 59 -5.34 -6.66 1.53
C SER A 59 -4.44 -6.17 0.40
N GLU A 60 -4.70 -4.96 -0.10
CA GLU A 60 -3.89 -4.38 -1.16
C GLU A 60 -2.46 -4.09 -0.69
N SER A 61 -2.32 -3.57 0.52
CA SER A 61 -1.00 -3.26 1.09
C SER A 61 -0.18 -4.52 1.29
N VAL A 62 -0.79 -5.58 1.83
CA VAL A 62 -0.13 -6.86 2.03
C VAL A 62 0.27 -7.46 0.69
N GLY A 63 -0.61 -7.36 -0.31
CA GLY A 63 -0.32 -7.85 -1.66
C GLY A 63 0.91 -7.17 -2.26
N ARG A 64 1.02 -5.86 -2.11
CA ARG A 64 2.19 -5.11 -2.61
C ARG A 64 3.46 -5.51 -1.88
N MET A 65 3.40 -5.68 -0.57
CA MET A 65 4.54 -6.10 0.23
C MET A 65 5.01 -7.49 -0.16
N ASN A 66 4.07 -8.41 -0.36
CA ASN A 66 4.39 -9.77 -0.78
C ASN A 66 5.04 -9.79 -2.16
N GLU A 67 4.56 -8.96 -3.08
CA GLU A 67 5.13 -8.85 -4.42
C GLU A 67 6.56 -8.34 -4.38
N GLN A 68 6.82 -7.31 -3.60
CA GLN A 68 8.16 -6.76 -3.42
C GLN A 68 9.09 -7.77 -2.77
N PHE A 69 8.62 -8.46 -1.76
CA PHE A 69 9.38 -9.47 -1.05
C PHE A 69 9.74 -10.63 -1.98
N ARG A 70 8.77 -11.08 -2.77
CA ARG A 70 8.99 -12.17 -3.72
C ARG A 70 10.04 -11.79 -4.77
N ALA A 71 9.94 -10.59 -5.32
CA ALA A 71 10.89 -10.10 -6.31
C ALA A 71 12.30 -10.05 -5.73
N SER A 72 12.42 -9.61 -4.49
CA SER A 72 13.69 -9.55 -3.78
C SER A 72 14.28 -10.94 -3.55
N MET A 73 13.44 -11.89 -3.16
CA MET A 73 13.86 -13.27 -2.94
C MET A 73 14.29 -13.96 -4.22
N GLU A 74 13.59 -13.71 -5.31
CA GLU A 74 13.93 -14.26 -6.61
C GLU A 74 15.32 -13.77 -7.05
N LYS A 75 15.60 -12.51 -6.85
CA LYS A 75 16.91 -11.92 -7.13
C LYS A 75 18.00 -12.59 -6.31
N ASP A 76 17.76 -12.76 -5.02
CA ASP A 76 18.72 -13.40 -4.11
C ASP A 76 18.92 -14.86 -4.47
N SER A 77 17.84 -15.56 -4.84
CA SER A 77 17.91 -16.96 -5.25
C SER A 77 18.75 -17.12 -6.51
N ASP A 78 18.57 -16.25 -7.48
CA ASP A 78 19.33 -16.28 -8.73
C ASP A 78 20.81 -16.04 -8.46
N ALA A 79 21.13 -15.07 -7.64
CA ALA A 79 22.50 -14.77 -7.25
C ALA A 79 23.13 -15.94 -6.51
N PHE A 80 22.38 -16.57 -5.63
CA PHE A 80 22.82 -17.71 -4.86
C PHE A 80 23.05 -18.93 -5.75
N SER A 81 22.12 -19.17 -6.68
CA SER A 81 22.23 -20.27 -7.64
C SER A 81 23.47 -20.13 -8.50
N THR A 82 23.80 -18.92 -8.89
CA THR A 82 24.96 -18.65 -9.72
C THR A 82 26.26 -19.03 -9.03
N LYS A 83 26.29 -18.95 -7.71
CA LYS A 83 27.47 -19.29 -6.91
C LYS A 83 27.64 -20.78 -6.71
N LEU A 84 26.60 -21.54 -6.89
CA LEU A 84 26.64 -22.98 -6.75
C LEU A 84 27.14 -23.65 -8.02
#